data_3a37cc3679fa90b984a60303228e1cb4
#
_entry.id   3a37cc3679fa90b984a60303228e1cb4
#
_cell.length_a   1.000
_cell.length_b   1.000
_cell.length_c   1.000
_cell.angle_alpha   90.00
_cell.angle_beta   90.00
_cell.angle_gamma   90.00
#
_symmetry.space_group_name_H-M   'P 1'
#
loop_
_entity.id
_entity.type
_entity.pdbx_description
1 polymer ?
#
loop_
_entity_poly.entity_id
_entity_poly.type
_entity_poly.pdbx_seq_one_letter_code
_entity_poly.pdbx_strand_id
1 'polypeptide(L)'
;MTLLQRAPAVRPAVAAAENLVLRSPLGQMLKGAFTVAGLGAMHSRAGATTFVRNPASNPLPGNVGAPVSMTFTYTGTPSAPQYFRVTGSLPPGLRFTPALTNGNVISRNPVISGTPTAAGEYTIFVQGVGTGGSGPLEPIRFTITDGSPPVPPTITQQPTNQSALAGGDVIFTAAASGTPTPTLQWWRDGQPIAGATGATYTVANVRTTDAGVYSVVATNPGGSQLSSAATLTVIAPNANARLSNLSVRTNLAASATLIVGVAVADGSRNVLFRAIGPTLAAFQVPGTLADPRLELYSGPAKVNENDNWAPALAPVFGSVGAFPLTPGSSDAALVAPLAPGAFTAQVPGATGGVVLVEAYDTVPTGAGRLVNVSARNRVGTGDDLLIAGFTISGTGNKPLLIRAVGPTLAAFGVGGTLADPKLEIYNAQGGKVTENDTWAPGLATTFASVGAFTLSAGSRDAALLTSLPPGSYTAQIRGSDGGTGEALVEIYELR
;
A
#
# COMPACT_ATOMS: atom_id res chain seq x y z
N MET A 1 -36.81 32.21 27.45
CA MET A 1 -37.84 32.50 26.43
C MET A 1 -37.65 31.47 25.31
N THR A 2 -38.55 30.59 25.21
CA THR A 2 -38.68 29.33 24.47
C THR A 2 -38.72 29.56 22.96
N LEU A 3 -38.07 28.66 22.18
CA LEU A 3 -38.64 28.14 20.94
C LEU A 3 -37.88 26.88 20.50
N LEU A 4 -38.52 25.73 20.75
CA LEU A 4 -38.29 24.46 20.10
C LEU A 4 -38.69 24.57 18.63
N GLN A 5 -37.87 24.07 17.69
CA GLN A 5 -38.32 23.65 16.37
C GLN A 5 -37.97 22.19 16.11
N ARG A 6 -39.01 21.44 15.80
CA ARG A 6 -39.06 20.00 15.54
C ARG A 6 -38.32 19.65 14.25
N ALA A 7 -37.59 18.53 14.31
CA ALA A 7 -37.10 17.82 13.12
C ALA A 7 -38.27 17.02 12.47
N PRO A 8 -38.29 16.91 11.12
CA PRO A 8 -39.28 16.04 10.45
C PRO A 8 -38.77 14.59 10.42
N ALA A 9 -39.76 13.70 10.65
CA ALA A 9 -39.59 12.26 10.67
C ALA A 9 -39.18 11.69 9.30
N VAL A 10 -38.16 10.81 9.32
CA VAL A 10 -37.76 9.99 8.17
C VAL A 10 -38.75 8.82 8.05
N ARG A 11 -39.51 8.76 6.97
CA ARG A 11 -40.26 7.58 6.54
C ARG A 11 -39.36 6.60 5.83
N PRO A 12 -39.48 5.26 6.02
CA PRO A 12 -38.64 4.27 5.35
C PRO A 12 -39.06 4.09 3.90
N ALA A 13 -38.09 4.16 2.97
CA ALA A 13 -38.23 3.85 1.56
C ALA A 13 -38.21 2.31 1.37
N VAL A 14 -39.37 1.69 1.28
CA VAL A 14 -39.56 0.26 0.92
C VAL A 14 -40.51 0.11 -0.28
N ALA A 15 -40.60 1.08 -1.16
CA ALA A 15 -41.49 1.02 -2.30
C ALA A 15 -40.84 1.28 -3.68
N ALA A 16 -39.51 1.11 -3.80
CA ALA A 16 -38.81 1.37 -5.07
C ALA A 16 -38.14 0.15 -5.74
N ALA A 17 -38.25 -1.06 -5.15
CA ALA A 17 -37.59 -2.25 -5.71
C ALA A 17 -38.44 -3.09 -6.67
N GLU A 18 -39.77 -2.88 -6.72
CA GLU A 18 -40.65 -3.71 -7.59
C GLU A 18 -40.85 -3.16 -9.02
N ASN A 19 -40.44 -1.93 -9.30
CA ASN A 19 -40.68 -1.32 -10.64
C ASN A 19 -39.46 -1.35 -11.59
N LEU A 20 -38.32 -1.96 -11.20
CA LEU A 20 -37.12 -1.98 -12.05
C LEU A 20 -36.94 -3.29 -12.84
N VAL A 21 -37.70 -4.36 -12.52
CA VAL A 21 -37.59 -5.66 -13.20
C VAL A 21 -38.47 -5.72 -14.47
N LEU A 22 -39.42 -4.80 -14.66
CA LEU A 22 -40.33 -4.83 -15.78
C LEU A 22 -39.92 -3.95 -17.00
N ARG A 23 -38.71 -3.38 -17.01
CA ARG A 23 -38.20 -2.54 -18.12
C ARG A 23 -36.98 -3.09 -18.86
N SER A 24 -36.62 -4.36 -18.67
CA SER A 24 -35.59 -5.00 -19.50
C SER A 24 -36.22 -5.69 -20.73
N PRO A 25 -35.53 -5.74 -21.89
CA PRO A 25 -36.04 -6.37 -23.12
C PRO A 25 -36.43 -7.84 -22.96
N LEU A 26 -35.93 -8.55 -21.92
CA LEU A 26 -36.34 -9.91 -21.60
C LEU A 26 -37.70 -10.01 -20.91
N GLY A 27 -38.19 -8.97 -20.26
CA GLY A 27 -39.50 -8.94 -19.60
C GLY A 27 -40.65 -8.75 -20.59
N GLN A 28 -40.38 -8.25 -21.80
CA GLN A 28 -41.42 -8.05 -22.81
C GLN A 28 -41.65 -9.27 -23.72
N MET A 29 -40.72 -10.25 -23.75
CA MET A 29 -40.91 -11.50 -24.49
C MET A 29 -41.79 -12.53 -23.79
N LEU A 30 -42.15 -12.31 -22.52
CA LEU A 30 -42.99 -13.25 -21.74
C LEU A 30 -44.50 -12.87 -21.71
N LYS A 31 -44.90 -11.76 -22.34
CA LYS A 31 -46.33 -11.32 -22.39
C LYS A 31 -47.04 -11.63 -23.68
N GLY A 32 -46.46 -12.35 -24.62
CA GLY A 32 -46.98 -12.58 -25.94
C GLY A 32 -47.30 -14.00 -26.33
N ALA A 33 -47.70 -14.86 -25.44
CA ALA A 33 -48.31 -16.13 -25.87
C ALA A 33 -49.01 -16.81 -24.68
N PHE A 34 -50.33 -16.73 -24.67
CA PHE A 34 -51.23 -17.82 -24.26
C PHE A 34 -52.65 -17.28 -24.08
N THR A 35 -53.33 -17.06 -25.20
CA THR A 35 -54.76 -17.25 -25.28
C THR A 35 -55.00 -18.54 -26.00
N VAL A 36 -55.28 -19.60 -25.29
CA VAL A 36 -55.82 -20.83 -25.87
C VAL A 36 -57.24 -20.95 -25.39
N ALA A 37 -58.14 -20.80 -26.33
CA ALA A 37 -59.57 -21.14 -26.19
C ALA A 37 -59.74 -22.64 -25.98
N GLY A 38 -60.69 -22.99 -25.17
CA GLY A 38 -61.04 -24.25 -24.60
C GLY A 38 -60.95 -25.51 -25.45
N LEU A 39 -60.63 -26.58 -24.78
CA LEU A 39 -61.20 -27.92 -24.97
C LEU A 39 -61.15 -28.73 -23.67
N GLY A 40 -62.22 -29.40 -23.47
CA GLY A 40 -62.71 -30.22 -22.42
C GLY A 40 -61.75 -30.90 -21.44
N ALA A 41 -62.23 -30.87 -20.24
CA ALA A 41 -61.70 -31.67 -19.13
C ALA A 41 -61.70 -33.17 -19.41
N MET A 42 -60.50 -33.78 -19.47
CA MET A 42 -60.29 -35.15 -19.03
C MET A 42 -59.36 -35.16 -17.87
N HIS A 43 -59.90 -35.30 -16.67
CA HIS A 43 -59.17 -35.58 -15.44
C HIS A 43 -58.56 -36.98 -15.52
N SER A 44 -57.30 -37.13 -15.96
CA SER A 44 -56.50 -38.25 -15.57
C SER A 44 -55.60 -37.80 -14.38
N ARG A 45 -55.82 -38.36 -13.20
CA ARG A 45 -54.87 -38.26 -12.07
C ARG A 45 -53.55 -38.81 -12.57
N ALA A 46 -52.66 -37.95 -13.03
CA ALA A 46 -51.26 -38.33 -13.28
C ALA A 46 -50.65 -38.65 -11.93
N GLY A 47 -50.33 -39.90 -11.67
CA GLY A 47 -49.48 -40.32 -10.57
C GLY A 47 -48.16 -39.54 -10.70
N ALA A 48 -47.64 -39.04 -9.59
CA ALA A 48 -46.41 -38.29 -9.56
C ALA A 48 -45.24 -39.10 -10.19
N THR A 49 -44.74 -38.71 -11.34
CA THR A 49 -43.53 -39.30 -11.92
C THR A 49 -42.33 -38.70 -11.25
N THR A 50 -41.46 -39.58 -10.73
CA THR A 50 -40.21 -39.15 -10.06
C THR A 50 -39.02 -39.49 -10.95
N PHE A 51 -38.17 -38.48 -11.24
CA PHE A 51 -36.90 -38.71 -11.90
C PHE A 51 -35.88 -39.29 -10.90
N VAL A 52 -35.27 -40.42 -11.25
CA VAL A 52 -34.29 -41.10 -10.42
C VAL A 52 -32.97 -41.20 -11.16
N ARG A 53 -31.88 -40.88 -10.45
CA ARG A 53 -30.51 -40.99 -10.92
C ARG A 53 -29.72 -41.94 -10.02
N ASN A 54 -28.79 -42.68 -10.58
CA ASN A 54 -27.84 -43.50 -9.85
C ASN A 54 -26.43 -43.33 -10.45
N PRO A 55 -25.46 -42.72 -9.76
CA PRO A 55 -25.60 -42.14 -8.40
C PRO A 55 -26.51 -40.93 -8.37
N ALA A 56 -27.08 -40.66 -7.19
CA ALA A 56 -28.06 -39.56 -6.96
C ALA A 56 -27.44 -38.13 -6.98
N SER A 57 -26.10 -38.03 -6.93
CA SER A 57 -25.39 -36.75 -6.92
C SER A 57 -25.69 -35.90 -8.16
N ASN A 58 -25.88 -34.60 -7.97
CA ASN A 58 -26.05 -33.61 -9.03
C ASN A 58 -25.54 -32.25 -8.56
N PRO A 59 -24.34 -31.82 -8.99
CA PRO A 59 -23.56 -32.42 -10.09
C PRO A 59 -22.93 -33.78 -9.77
N LEU A 60 -22.75 -34.60 -10.82
CA LEU A 60 -21.98 -35.84 -10.74
C LEU A 60 -20.49 -35.45 -10.81
N PRO A 61 -19.69 -35.75 -9.77
CA PRO A 61 -18.24 -35.50 -9.81
C PRO A 61 -17.54 -36.53 -10.68
N GLY A 62 -16.47 -36.12 -11.37
CA GLY A 62 -15.57 -36.97 -12.14
C GLY A 62 -14.21 -36.34 -12.33
N ASN A 63 -13.23 -37.14 -12.74
CA ASN A 63 -11.89 -36.66 -13.08
C ASN A 63 -11.56 -36.99 -14.52
N VAL A 64 -10.78 -36.17 -15.19
CA VAL A 64 -10.18 -36.49 -16.49
C VAL A 64 -9.37 -37.78 -16.35
N GLY A 65 -9.56 -38.73 -17.29
CA GLY A 65 -8.87 -39.99 -17.27
C GLY A 65 -9.47 -41.07 -16.35
N ALA A 66 -10.44 -40.74 -15.50
CA ALA A 66 -11.12 -41.70 -14.65
C ALA A 66 -12.51 -42.09 -15.23
N PRO A 67 -12.90 -43.39 -15.21
CA PRO A 67 -14.19 -43.80 -15.73
C PRO A 67 -15.34 -43.27 -14.90
N VAL A 68 -16.36 -42.76 -15.57
CA VAL A 68 -17.62 -42.27 -14.98
C VAL A 68 -18.77 -43.10 -15.55
N SER A 69 -19.74 -43.45 -14.69
CA SER A 69 -20.95 -44.14 -15.11
C SER A 69 -22.14 -43.68 -14.28
N MET A 70 -23.27 -43.40 -14.94
CA MET A 70 -24.53 -43.13 -14.30
C MET A 70 -25.72 -43.70 -15.12
N THR A 71 -26.79 -44.02 -14.41
CA THR A 71 -28.08 -44.38 -15.01
C THR A 71 -29.15 -43.40 -14.56
N PHE A 72 -30.21 -43.27 -15.37
CA PHE A 72 -31.37 -42.46 -14.97
C PHE A 72 -32.67 -43.06 -15.54
N THR A 73 -33.77 -42.83 -14.87
CA THR A 73 -35.10 -43.30 -15.26
C THR A 73 -36.18 -42.43 -14.62
N TYR A 74 -37.42 -42.61 -15.05
CA TYR A 74 -38.59 -42.13 -14.36
C TYR A 74 -39.31 -43.32 -13.68
N THR A 75 -39.70 -43.13 -12.44
CA THR A 75 -40.56 -44.05 -11.70
C THR A 75 -41.94 -43.39 -11.45
N GLY A 76 -43.02 -44.19 -11.50
CA GLY A 76 -44.40 -43.75 -11.31
C GLY A 76 -45.29 -44.13 -12.51
N THR A 77 -46.59 -44.25 -12.25
CA THR A 77 -47.60 -44.65 -13.25
C THR A 77 -48.11 -43.43 -14.04
N PRO A 78 -48.59 -43.55 -15.31
CA PRO A 78 -49.10 -44.79 -15.91
C PRO A 78 -48.17 -45.50 -16.88
N SER A 79 -47.03 -44.93 -17.35
CA SER A 79 -46.15 -45.72 -18.22
C SER A 79 -44.68 -45.26 -18.14
N ALA A 80 -43.74 -46.23 -18.05
CA ALA A 80 -42.32 -45.92 -18.17
C ALA A 80 -42.03 -45.25 -19.54
N PRO A 81 -41.05 -44.33 -19.59
CA PRO A 81 -40.68 -43.67 -20.86
C PRO A 81 -40.24 -44.70 -21.88
N GLN A 82 -40.61 -44.47 -23.15
CA GLN A 82 -40.11 -45.27 -24.27
C GLN A 82 -38.73 -44.83 -24.74
N TYR A 83 -38.48 -43.54 -24.60
CA TYR A 83 -37.19 -42.90 -24.88
C TYR A 83 -37.01 -41.64 -24.08
N PHE A 84 -35.77 -41.13 -24.05
CA PHE A 84 -35.45 -39.80 -23.48
C PHE A 84 -35.00 -38.86 -24.58
N ARG A 85 -35.61 -37.67 -24.63
CA ARG A 85 -35.09 -36.55 -25.41
C ARG A 85 -33.96 -35.91 -24.61
N VAL A 86 -32.84 -35.59 -25.27
CA VAL A 86 -31.65 -35.02 -24.66
C VAL A 86 -31.28 -33.76 -25.38
N THR A 87 -30.98 -32.71 -24.62
CA THR A 87 -30.41 -31.44 -25.10
C THR A 87 -29.18 -31.07 -24.28
N GLY A 88 -28.24 -30.32 -24.86
CA GLY A 88 -26.95 -30.00 -24.25
C GLY A 88 -25.86 -31.00 -24.69
N SER A 89 -24.64 -30.80 -24.21
CA SER A 89 -23.47 -31.62 -24.54
C SER A 89 -22.93 -32.30 -23.31
N LEU A 90 -22.64 -33.59 -23.45
CA LEU A 90 -21.91 -34.35 -22.42
C LEU A 90 -20.46 -33.84 -22.29
N PRO A 91 -19.82 -34.05 -21.14
CA PRO A 91 -18.36 -33.97 -21.04
C PRO A 91 -17.69 -34.76 -22.18
N PRO A 92 -16.67 -34.21 -22.85
CA PRO A 92 -15.91 -34.98 -23.86
C PRO A 92 -15.42 -36.31 -23.28
N GLY A 93 -15.59 -37.39 -24.04
CA GLY A 93 -15.24 -38.76 -23.62
C GLY A 93 -16.39 -39.54 -22.96
N LEU A 94 -17.49 -38.88 -22.54
CA LEU A 94 -18.70 -39.56 -22.11
C LEU A 94 -19.67 -39.79 -23.28
N ARG A 95 -20.45 -40.87 -23.23
CA ARG A 95 -21.44 -41.21 -24.25
C ARG A 95 -22.67 -41.88 -23.63
N PHE A 96 -23.76 -41.84 -24.36
CA PHE A 96 -24.97 -42.58 -23.99
C PHE A 96 -24.91 -44.03 -24.48
N THR A 97 -25.48 -44.95 -23.69
CA THR A 97 -25.72 -46.35 -24.08
C THR A 97 -27.19 -46.68 -23.81
N PRO A 98 -28.00 -46.98 -24.85
CA PRO A 98 -27.65 -46.92 -26.27
C PRO A 98 -27.33 -45.51 -26.77
N ALA A 99 -26.65 -45.40 -27.89
CA ALA A 99 -26.26 -44.11 -28.49
C ALA A 99 -27.47 -43.25 -28.84
N LEU A 100 -27.29 -41.92 -28.91
CA LEU A 100 -28.31 -40.96 -29.34
C LEU A 100 -28.70 -41.22 -30.82
N THR A 101 -30.01 -41.26 -31.08
CA THR A 101 -30.57 -41.25 -32.40
C THR A 101 -31.50 -40.07 -32.55
N ASN A 102 -31.13 -39.09 -33.41
CA ASN A 102 -31.89 -37.83 -33.63
C ASN A 102 -32.18 -37.08 -32.30
N GLY A 103 -31.18 -36.98 -31.42
CA GLY A 103 -31.31 -36.32 -30.11
C GLY A 103 -32.09 -37.12 -29.06
N ASN A 104 -32.39 -38.38 -29.28
CA ASN A 104 -33.11 -39.26 -28.36
C ASN A 104 -32.28 -40.48 -27.96
N VAL A 105 -32.40 -40.88 -26.69
CA VAL A 105 -31.91 -42.20 -26.21
C VAL A 105 -33.09 -43.13 -26.11
N ILE A 106 -33.09 -44.19 -26.92
CA ILE A 106 -34.16 -45.19 -26.99
C ILE A 106 -33.89 -46.29 -25.96
N SER A 107 -34.20 -45.98 -24.72
CA SER A 107 -34.07 -46.93 -23.59
C SER A 107 -34.95 -46.46 -22.42
N ARG A 108 -35.38 -47.39 -21.60
CA ARG A 108 -36.08 -47.10 -20.33
C ARG A 108 -35.11 -46.76 -19.19
N ASN A 109 -33.88 -47.28 -19.29
CA ASN A 109 -32.80 -47.05 -18.30
C ASN A 109 -31.49 -46.76 -19.06
N PRO A 110 -31.36 -45.55 -19.64
CA PRO A 110 -30.12 -45.22 -20.37
C PRO A 110 -28.96 -45.08 -19.40
N VAL A 111 -27.78 -45.37 -19.91
CA VAL A 111 -26.50 -45.23 -19.21
C VAL A 111 -25.73 -44.08 -19.86
N ILE A 112 -25.17 -43.21 -19.08
CA ILE A 112 -24.08 -42.29 -19.48
C ILE A 112 -22.80 -42.88 -18.90
N SER A 113 -21.84 -43.20 -19.75
CA SER A 113 -20.56 -43.73 -19.29
C SER A 113 -19.41 -43.35 -20.23
N GLY A 114 -18.19 -43.49 -19.72
CA GLY A 114 -16.97 -43.23 -20.45
C GLY A 114 -15.89 -42.62 -19.55
N THR A 115 -14.81 -42.15 -20.18
CA THR A 115 -13.70 -41.50 -19.49
C THR A 115 -13.65 -40.07 -19.97
N PRO A 116 -13.91 -39.07 -19.10
CA PRO A 116 -13.84 -37.68 -19.48
C PRO A 116 -12.42 -37.31 -19.94
N THR A 117 -12.31 -36.50 -21.00
CA THR A 117 -11.03 -36.05 -21.55
C THR A 117 -10.77 -34.55 -21.35
N ALA A 118 -11.72 -33.81 -20.79
CA ALA A 118 -11.58 -32.39 -20.48
C ALA A 118 -12.28 -32.04 -19.15
N ALA A 119 -11.63 -31.25 -18.33
CA ALA A 119 -12.20 -30.66 -17.11
C ALA A 119 -13.23 -29.57 -17.47
N GLY A 120 -14.19 -29.36 -16.60
CA GLY A 120 -15.21 -28.30 -16.77
C GLY A 120 -16.54 -28.66 -16.09
N GLU A 121 -17.46 -27.68 -16.14
CA GLU A 121 -18.83 -27.81 -15.72
C GLU A 121 -19.71 -28.10 -16.96
N TYR A 122 -20.46 -29.17 -16.94
CA TYR A 122 -21.30 -29.55 -18.06
C TYR A 122 -22.72 -29.75 -17.58
N THR A 123 -23.71 -29.38 -18.41
CA THR A 123 -25.13 -29.61 -18.12
C THR A 123 -25.82 -30.14 -19.36
N ILE A 124 -26.53 -31.25 -19.21
CA ILE A 124 -27.50 -31.72 -20.18
C ILE A 124 -28.89 -31.69 -19.54
N PHE A 125 -29.89 -31.61 -20.38
CA PHE A 125 -31.29 -31.72 -19.97
C PHE A 125 -31.89 -32.96 -20.60
N VAL A 126 -32.61 -33.73 -19.80
CA VAL A 126 -33.28 -34.97 -20.24
C VAL A 126 -34.77 -34.87 -19.95
N GLN A 127 -35.58 -35.38 -20.88
CA GLN A 127 -37.02 -35.45 -20.76
C GLN A 127 -37.53 -36.83 -21.22
N GLY A 128 -38.14 -37.58 -20.33
CA GLY A 128 -38.77 -38.87 -20.68
C GLY A 128 -40.01 -38.65 -21.54
N VAL A 129 -40.16 -39.44 -22.60
CA VAL A 129 -41.29 -39.40 -23.52
C VAL A 129 -41.90 -40.81 -23.62
N GLY A 130 -43.18 -40.92 -23.39
CA GLY A 130 -43.93 -42.19 -23.43
C GLY A 130 -45.33 -42.00 -24.06
N THR A 131 -46.10 -43.07 -24.17
CA THR A 131 -47.46 -43.08 -24.72
C THR A 131 -48.44 -42.18 -23.96
N GLY A 132 -48.13 -41.85 -22.66
CA GLY A 132 -48.92 -40.94 -21.83
C GLY A 132 -48.46 -39.48 -21.87
N GLY A 133 -47.52 -39.09 -22.74
CA GLY A 133 -46.97 -37.73 -22.85
C GLY A 133 -45.48 -37.63 -22.43
N SER A 134 -45.05 -36.39 -22.25
CA SER A 134 -43.66 -36.08 -21.82
C SER A 134 -43.63 -35.75 -20.31
N GLY A 135 -42.64 -36.31 -19.63
CA GLY A 135 -42.31 -35.95 -18.25
C GLY A 135 -41.66 -34.54 -18.13
N PRO A 136 -41.32 -34.13 -16.92
CA PRO A 136 -40.58 -32.87 -16.69
C PRO A 136 -39.21 -32.89 -17.35
N LEU A 137 -38.67 -31.73 -17.68
CA LEU A 137 -37.31 -31.55 -18.16
C LEU A 137 -36.37 -31.48 -16.94
N GLU A 138 -35.42 -32.42 -16.88
CA GLU A 138 -34.53 -32.57 -15.71
C GLU A 138 -33.08 -32.28 -16.08
N PRO A 139 -32.38 -31.42 -15.30
CA PRO A 139 -30.95 -31.19 -15.52
C PRO A 139 -30.10 -32.29 -14.91
N ILE A 140 -29.13 -32.77 -15.70
CA ILE A 140 -28.02 -33.62 -15.23
C ILE A 140 -26.75 -32.77 -15.37
N ARG A 141 -26.07 -32.52 -14.26
CA ARG A 141 -24.87 -31.69 -14.18
C ARG A 141 -23.68 -32.60 -13.89
N PHE A 142 -22.54 -32.23 -14.46
CA PHE A 142 -21.24 -32.90 -14.24
C PHE A 142 -20.22 -31.83 -13.85
N THR A 143 -19.41 -32.12 -12.83
CA THR A 143 -18.23 -31.38 -12.46
C THR A 143 -17.03 -32.27 -12.68
N ILE A 144 -16.29 -32.06 -13.78
CA ILE A 144 -15.11 -32.82 -14.14
C ILE A 144 -13.86 -32.00 -13.77
N THR A 145 -13.03 -32.55 -12.88
CA THR A 145 -11.72 -31.96 -12.53
C THR A 145 -10.62 -32.59 -13.37
N ASP A 146 -9.44 -31.98 -13.42
CA ASP A 146 -8.29 -32.47 -14.20
C ASP A 146 -7.68 -33.77 -13.67
N GLY A 147 -8.14 -34.24 -12.50
CA GLY A 147 -7.66 -35.49 -11.88
C GLY A 147 -6.30 -35.36 -11.21
N SER A 148 -5.61 -34.25 -11.36
CA SER A 148 -4.36 -34.02 -10.65
C SER A 148 -4.61 -33.87 -9.13
N PRO A 149 -3.79 -34.50 -8.28
CA PRO A 149 -3.90 -34.26 -6.84
C PRO A 149 -3.72 -32.77 -6.53
N PRO A 150 -4.49 -32.23 -5.58
CA PRO A 150 -4.34 -30.83 -5.20
C PRO A 150 -2.89 -30.56 -4.75
N VAL A 151 -2.30 -29.48 -5.28
CA VAL A 151 -1.02 -28.96 -4.81
C VAL A 151 -1.31 -27.98 -3.68
N PRO A 152 -0.78 -28.18 -2.46
CA PRO A 152 -1.02 -27.27 -1.35
C PRO A 152 -0.61 -25.82 -1.67
N PRO A 153 -1.21 -24.82 -1.01
CA PRO A 153 -0.82 -23.43 -1.19
C PRO A 153 0.62 -23.16 -0.75
N THR A 154 1.31 -22.29 -1.50
CA THR A 154 2.60 -21.70 -1.11
C THR A 154 2.49 -20.20 -1.25
N ILE A 155 2.85 -19.43 -0.21
CA ILE A 155 2.89 -17.96 -0.27
C ILE A 155 4.12 -17.56 -1.08
N THR A 156 3.90 -16.94 -2.24
CA THR A 156 4.95 -16.50 -3.18
C THR A 156 5.36 -15.04 -2.97
N GLN A 157 4.47 -14.24 -2.36
CA GLN A 157 4.76 -12.87 -1.91
C GLN A 157 4.25 -12.71 -0.50
N GLN A 158 5.18 -12.40 0.41
CA GLN A 158 4.87 -12.13 1.82
C GLN A 158 4.42 -10.68 2.01
N PRO A 159 3.45 -10.42 2.90
CA PRO A 159 3.16 -9.05 3.33
C PRO A 159 4.37 -8.48 4.10
N THR A 160 4.58 -7.16 3.98
CA THR A 160 5.68 -6.44 4.63
C THR A 160 5.18 -5.47 5.70
N ASN A 161 6.03 -5.17 6.69
CA ASN A 161 5.74 -4.16 7.71
C ASN A 161 5.43 -2.81 7.06
N GLN A 162 4.47 -2.10 7.64
CA GLN A 162 4.04 -0.79 7.19
C GLN A 162 4.02 0.22 8.34
N SER A 163 4.32 1.48 8.02
CA SER A 163 4.16 2.61 8.95
C SER A 163 3.36 3.70 8.26
N ALA A 164 2.37 4.24 8.93
CA ALA A 164 1.52 5.30 8.40
C ALA A 164 1.24 6.37 9.44
N LEU A 165 1.06 7.62 8.98
CA LEU A 165 0.45 8.67 9.79
C LEU A 165 -1.05 8.39 9.89
N ALA A 166 -1.66 8.65 11.05
CA ALA A 166 -3.11 8.55 11.20
C ALA A 166 -3.80 9.47 10.17
N GLY A 167 -4.82 8.96 9.48
CA GLY A 167 -5.51 9.63 8.38
C GLY A 167 -5.00 9.23 6.98
N GLY A 168 -3.85 8.58 6.87
CA GLY A 168 -3.33 8.03 5.60
C GLY A 168 -3.95 6.68 5.24
N ASP A 169 -3.59 6.14 4.08
CA ASP A 169 -4.00 4.81 3.64
C ASP A 169 -2.80 3.85 3.65
N VAL A 170 -3.05 2.58 3.95
CA VAL A 170 -2.05 1.50 3.92
C VAL A 170 -2.55 0.37 3.04
N ILE A 171 -1.66 -0.17 2.21
CA ILE A 171 -1.95 -1.31 1.34
C ILE A 171 -1.00 -2.44 1.67
N PHE A 172 -1.54 -3.59 2.09
CA PHE A 172 -0.83 -4.84 2.16
C PHE A 172 -1.02 -5.64 0.88
N THR A 173 0.03 -6.32 0.45
CA THR A 173 0.01 -7.17 -0.75
C THR A 173 0.51 -8.57 -0.40
N ALA A 174 -0.09 -9.59 -1.00
CA ALA A 174 0.35 -10.98 -0.90
C ALA A 174 -0.01 -11.74 -2.17
N ALA A 175 0.74 -12.80 -2.45
CA ALA A 175 0.42 -13.73 -3.52
C ALA A 175 0.66 -15.17 -3.06
N ALA A 176 -0.11 -16.10 -3.63
CA ALA A 176 0.04 -17.51 -3.38
C ALA A 176 -0.12 -18.34 -4.67
N SER A 177 0.55 -19.48 -4.73
CA SER A 177 0.43 -20.49 -5.78
C SER A 177 -0.11 -21.80 -5.21
N GLY A 178 -0.70 -22.64 -6.05
CA GLY A 178 -1.27 -23.94 -5.70
C GLY A 178 -2.24 -24.40 -6.78
N THR A 179 -2.67 -25.66 -6.72
CA THR A 179 -3.65 -26.22 -7.67
C THR A 179 -4.75 -26.97 -6.89
N PRO A 180 -6.03 -26.58 -7.02
CA PRO A 180 -6.53 -25.37 -7.69
C PRO A 180 -5.97 -24.07 -7.07
N THR A 181 -6.09 -22.95 -7.80
CA THR A 181 -5.65 -21.62 -7.30
C THR A 181 -6.20 -21.35 -5.91
N PRO A 182 -5.35 -21.03 -4.92
CA PRO A 182 -5.80 -20.77 -3.55
C PRO A 182 -6.68 -19.52 -3.43
N THR A 183 -7.63 -19.56 -2.54
CA THR A 183 -8.34 -18.38 -2.03
C THR A 183 -7.50 -17.75 -0.93
N LEU A 184 -7.56 -16.41 -0.82
CA LEU A 184 -6.87 -15.65 0.22
C LEU A 184 -7.88 -15.15 1.25
N GLN A 185 -7.46 -15.05 2.50
CA GLN A 185 -8.18 -14.38 3.58
C GLN A 185 -7.20 -13.62 4.45
N TRP A 186 -7.37 -12.30 4.55
CA TRP A 186 -6.56 -11.47 5.44
C TRP A 186 -7.04 -11.58 6.89
N TRP A 187 -6.08 -11.50 7.80
CA TRP A 187 -6.26 -11.59 9.25
C TRP A 187 -5.60 -10.40 9.91
N ARG A 188 -6.16 -9.96 11.03
CA ARG A 188 -5.58 -8.96 11.93
C ARG A 188 -5.60 -9.50 13.35
N ASP A 189 -4.46 -9.47 14.04
CA ASP A 189 -4.30 -9.90 15.44
C ASP A 189 -4.90 -11.29 15.70
N GLY A 190 -4.76 -12.21 14.72
CA GLY A 190 -5.27 -13.56 14.80
C GLY A 190 -6.78 -13.71 14.53
N GLN A 191 -7.46 -12.64 14.06
CA GLN A 191 -8.87 -12.68 13.67
C GLN A 191 -9.05 -12.41 12.16
N PRO A 192 -9.94 -13.13 11.48
CA PRO A 192 -10.18 -12.92 10.05
C PRO A 192 -10.89 -11.58 9.82
N ILE A 193 -10.42 -10.83 8.81
CA ILE A 193 -11.05 -9.58 8.39
C ILE A 193 -12.15 -9.91 7.39
N ALA A 194 -13.40 -9.62 7.74
CA ALA A 194 -14.54 -9.98 6.91
C ALA A 194 -14.45 -9.37 5.50
N GLY A 195 -14.59 -10.21 4.47
CA GLY A 195 -14.58 -9.80 3.07
C GLY A 195 -13.18 -9.47 2.48
N ALA A 196 -12.11 -9.56 3.28
CA ALA A 196 -10.75 -9.27 2.82
C ALA A 196 -10.12 -10.51 2.17
N THR A 197 -10.50 -10.81 0.92
CA THR A 197 -10.08 -12.01 0.17
C THR A 197 -9.25 -11.71 -1.07
N GLY A 198 -8.92 -10.45 -1.34
CA GLY A 198 -8.10 -10.04 -2.48
C GLY A 198 -6.60 -10.26 -2.25
N ALA A 199 -5.81 -10.19 -3.34
CA ALA A 199 -4.35 -10.16 -3.28
C ALA A 199 -3.81 -8.91 -2.57
N THR A 200 -4.63 -7.86 -2.48
CA THR A 200 -4.35 -6.63 -1.73
C THR A 200 -5.40 -6.43 -0.66
N TYR A 201 -4.98 -5.88 0.48
CA TYR A 201 -5.86 -5.40 1.54
C TYR A 201 -5.52 -3.95 1.86
N THR A 202 -6.48 -3.04 1.73
CA THR A 202 -6.34 -1.61 2.01
C THR A 202 -6.97 -1.25 3.34
N VAL A 203 -6.19 -0.64 4.25
CA VAL A 203 -6.67 0.04 5.43
C VAL A 203 -6.76 1.52 5.09
N ALA A 204 -7.95 2.01 4.78
CA ALA A 204 -8.16 3.41 4.42
C ALA A 204 -8.36 4.29 5.66
N ASN A 205 -7.88 5.55 5.60
CA ASN A 205 -8.00 6.52 6.69
C ASN A 205 -7.57 5.92 8.04
N VAL A 206 -6.36 5.39 8.06
CA VAL A 206 -5.77 4.62 9.17
C VAL A 206 -5.89 5.39 10.50
N ARG A 207 -6.34 4.71 11.53
CA ARG A 207 -6.42 5.21 12.91
C ARG A 207 -5.39 4.50 13.78
N THR A 208 -5.03 5.09 14.91
CA THR A 208 -4.13 4.45 15.90
C THR A 208 -4.65 3.09 16.37
N THR A 209 -5.97 2.88 16.36
CA THR A 209 -6.62 1.61 16.67
C THR A 209 -6.45 0.56 15.57
N ASP A 210 -5.96 0.92 14.39
CA ASP A 210 -5.69 -0.02 13.29
C ASP A 210 -4.27 -0.60 13.34
N ALA A 211 -3.43 -0.09 14.24
CA ALA A 211 -2.14 -0.71 14.55
C ALA A 211 -2.34 -2.17 14.99
N GLY A 212 -1.47 -3.05 14.54
CA GLY A 212 -1.60 -4.49 14.83
C GLY A 212 -0.79 -5.35 13.88
N VAL A 213 -0.99 -6.65 13.98
CA VAL A 213 -0.30 -7.67 13.19
C VAL A 213 -1.23 -8.19 12.11
N TYR A 214 -0.83 -8.03 10.85
CA TYR A 214 -1.57 -8.48 9.68
C TYR A 214 -0.91 -9.72 9.07
N SER A 215 -1.71 -10.64 8.59
CA SER A 215 -1.27 -11.84 7.88
C SER A 215 -2.32 -12.27 6.86
N VAL A 216 -1.97 -13.18 5.95
CA VAL A 216 -2.88 -13.77 4.99
C VAL A 216 -2.83 -15.28 5.08
N VAL A 217 -3.99 -15.94 5.01
CA VAL A 217 -4.10 -17.41 4.88
C VAL A 217 -4.52 -17.71 3.45
N ALA A 218 -3.74 -18.54 2.77
CA ALA A 218 -4.07 -19.09 1.47
C ALA A 218 -4.63 -20.50 1.65
N THR A 219 -5.77 -20.82 1.02
CA THR A 219 -6.46 -22.11 1.19
C THR A 219 -6.91 -22.67 -0.16
N ASN A 220 -6.70 -23.97 -0.37
CA ASN A 220 -7.30 -24.77 -1.43
C ASN A 220 -7.60 -26.20 -0.91
N PRO A 221 -8.16 -27.12 -1.71
CA PRO A 221 -8.40 -28.50 -1.29
C PRO A 221 -7.13 -29.27 -0.86
N GLY A 222 -5.93 -28.82 -1.25
CA GLY A 222 -4.65 -29.41 -0.82
C GLY A 222 -4.21 -28.99 0.57
N GLY A 223 -4.83 -27.94 1.17
CA GLY A 223 -4.51 -27.45 2.51
C GLY A 223 -4.57 -25.95 2.66
N SER A 224 -3.95 -25.44 3.72
CA SER A 224 -3.86 -24.01 4.04
C SER A 224 -2.43 -23.64 4.40
N GLN A 225 -1.99 -22.43 3.99
CA GLN A 225 -0.70 -21.85 4.31
C GLN A 225 -0.89 -20.45 4.88
N LEU A 226 -0.31 -20.19 6.05
CA LEU A 226 -0.25 -18.86 6.66
C LEU A 226 1.01 -18.11 6.17
N SER A 227 0.89 -16.82 5.90
CA SER A 227 2.02 -15.94 5.60
C SER A 227 2.87 -15.62 6.84
N SER A 228 4.02 -14.98 6.63
CA SER A 228 4.71 -14.24 7.68
C SER A 228 3.82 -13.11 8.20
N ALA A 229 4.07 -12.70 9.45
CA ALA A 229 3.41 -11.56 10.06
C ALA A 229 3.95 -10.24 9.50
N ALA A 230 3.07 -9.27 9.24
CA ALA A 230 3.39 -7.89 8.88
C ALA A 230 2.80 -6.93 9.92
N THR A 231 3.63 -6.10 10.55
CA THR A 231 3.19 -5.14 11.56
C THR A 231 2.78 -3.83 10.90
N LEU A 232 1.59 -3.31 11.25
CA LEU A 232 1.19 -1.93 10.98
C LEU A 232 1.48 -1.07 12.19
N THR A 233 2.38 -0.09 12.02
CA THR A 233 2.63 0.97 13.01
C THR A 233 1.88 2.23 12.58
N VAL A 234 1.01 2.75 13.46
CA VAL A 234 0.26 3.99 13.18
C VAL A 234 0.76 5.10 14.09
N ILE A 235 1.18 6.19 13.46
CA ILE A 235 1.77 7.35 14.12
C ILE A 235 0.71 8.45 14.23
N ALA A 236 0.40 8.88 15.46
CA ALA A 236 -0.50 9.99 15.70
C ALA A 236 0.22 11.33 15.45
N PRO A 237 -0.44 12.35 14.85
CA PRO A 237 0.10 13.69 14.75
C PRO A 237 0.30 14.31 16.12
N ASN A 238 1.34 15.16 16.26
CA ASN A 238 1.63 15.90 17.50
C ASN A 238 2.06 17.34 17.18
N ALA A 239 1.23 18.28 17.55
CA ALA A 239 1.47 19.72 17.37
C ALA A 239 2.32 20.35 18.47
N ASN A 240 2.49 19.67 19.64
CA ASN A 240 3.20 20.23 20.80
C ASN A 240 4.72 20.03 20.72
N ALA A 241 5.19 19.07 19.92
CA ALA A 241 6.60 18.91 19.61
C ALA A 241 6.92 19.52 18.24
N ARG A 242 8.14 20.08 18.08
CA ARG A 242 8.58 20.75 16.86
C ARG A 242 10.06 20.54 16.58
N LEU A 243 10.47 20.71 15.34
CA LEU A 243 11.87 20.87 14.98
C LEU A 243 12.34 22.26 15.41
N SER A 244 13.42 22.33 16.19
CA SER A 244 13.96 23.59 16.72
C SER A 244 15.37 23.89 16.21
N ASN A 245 16.10 22.86 15.79
CA ASN A 245 17.42 22.99 15.19
C ASN A 245 17.58 21.98 14.06
N LEU A 246 18.31 22.41 13.05
CA LEU A 246 18.71 21.59 11.90
C LEU A 246 20.15 21.91 11.57
N SER A 247 20.99 20.89 11.37
CA SER A 247 22.40 21.07 11.06
C SER A 247 22.86 20.06 10.00
N VAL A 248 23.83 20.45 9.19
CA VAL A 248 24.44 19.58 8.17
C VAL A 248 25.94 19.72 8.24
N ARG A 249 26.65 18.64 8.49
CA ARG A 249 28.11 18.59 8.42
C ARG A 249 28.54 17.75 7.20
N THR A 250 29.46 18.28 6.44
CA THR A 250 30.01 17.60 5.28
C THR A 250 31.42 18.07 4.98
N ASN A 251 32.17 17.27 4.25
CA ASN A 251 33.43 17.67 3.61
C ASN A 251 33.11 18.20 2.21
N LEU A 252 33.30 19.52 2.03
CA LEU A 252 32.99 20.20 0.77
C LEU A 252 34.22 20.16 -0.15
N ALA A 253 34.05 19.67 -1.36
CA ALA A 253 35.11 19.70 -2.35
C ALA A 253 35.43 21.16 -2.79
N ALA A 254 36.66 21.44 -3.20
CA ALA A 254 37.02 22.75 -3.73
C ALA A 254 36.12 23.12 -4.92
N SER A 255 35.65 24.36 -4.93
CA SER A 255 34.72 24.92 -5.92
C SER A 255 33.31 24.31 -5.92
N ALA A 256 32.99 23.40 -4.99
CA ALA A 256 31.64 22.95 -4.75
C ALA A 256 30.85 23.93 -3.88
N THR A 257 29.52 23.81 -3.88
CA THR A 257 28.62 24.59 -3.01
C THR A 257 27.77 23.66 -2.20
N LEU A 258 27.81 23.78 -0.87
CA LEU A 258 26.85 23.11 -0.01
C LEU A 258 25.52 23.87 -0.08
N ILE A 259 24.45 23.15 -0.34
CA ILE A 259 23.09 23.70 -0.42
C ILE A 259 22.25 23.08 0.70
N VAL A 260 21.75 23.89 1.60
CA VAL A 260 20.86 23.50 2.69
C VAL A 260 19.50 24.19 2.51
N GLY A 261 18.46 23.42 2.23
CA GLY A 261 17.10 23.90 2.13
C GLY A 261 16.44 23.94 3.51
N VAL A 262 15.65 24.98 3.77
CA VAL A 262 14.86 25.17 4.99
C VAL A 262 13.46 25.65 4.61
N ALA A 263 12.42 25.06 5.19
CA ALA A 263 11.05 25.52 4.98
C ALA A 263 10.41 26.00 6.30
N VAL A 264 9.70 27.13 6.21
CA VAL A 264 8.93 27.75 7.29
C VAL A 264 7.45 27.66 6.96
N ALA A 265 6.63 27.31 7.94
CA ALA A 265 5.17 27.28 7.80
C ALA A 265 4.45 27.86 9.03
N ASP A 266 3.13 28.07 8.90
CA ASP A 266 2.19 28.51 9.94
C ASP A 266 2.43 29.91 10.50
N GLY A 267 3.36 30.68 9.94
CA GLY A 267 3.71 32.04 10.34
C GLY A 267 5.20 32.32 10.17
N SER A 268 5.57 33.58 10.23
CA SER A 268 6.97 33.99 10.09
C SER A 268 7.83 33.51 11.26
N ARG A 269 9.13 33.27 10.98
CA ARG A 269 10.14 32.90 11.97
C ARG A 269 11.42 33.71 11.84
N ASN A 270 12.01 34.04 12.96
CA ASN A 270 13.40 34.49 12.99
C ASN A 270 14.29 33.21 13.09
N VAL A 271 15.13 33.01 12.10
CA VAL A 271 16.02 31.88 12.03
C VAL A 271 17.45 32.34 12.08
N LEU A 272 18.22 31.79 13.02
CA LEU A 272 19.68 31.93 13.04
C LEU A 272 20.27 30.91 12.09
N PHE A 273 21.02 31.38 11.09
CA PHE A 273 21.86 30.55 10.25
C PHE A 273 23.32 30.73 10.61
N ARG A 274 24.09 29.63 10.62
CA ARG A 274 25.54 29.63 10.82
C ARG A 274 26.21 28.74 9.79
N ALA A 275 27.35 29.18 9.27
CA ALA A 275 28.28 28.35 8.49
C ALA A 275 29.62 28.36 9.21
N ILE A 276 30.03 27.22 9.73
CA ILE A 276 31.12 27.08 10.67
C ILE A 276 32.21 26.23 10.05
N GLY A 277 33.39 26.80 9.97
CA GLY A 277 34.60 26.14 9.53
C GLY A 277 35.73 26.28 10.58
N PRO A 278 36.32 27.48 10.76
CA PRO A 278 37.47 27.67 11.66
C PRO A 278 37.21 27.22 13.09
N THR A 279 36.05 27.53 13.67
CA THR A 279 35.70 27.15 15.06
C THR A 279 35.65 25.62 15.22
N LEU A 280 35.39 24.82 14.18
CA LEU A 280 35.37 23.37 14.27
C LEU A 280 36.73 22.78 14.65
N ALA A 281 37.83 23.47 14.40
CA ALA A 281 39.17 23.06 14.81
C ALA A 281 39.29 22.91 16.33
N ALA A 282 38.55 23.73 17.11
CA ALA A 282 38.50 23.59 18.56
C ALA A 282 37.86 22.27 19.03
N PHE A 283 37.09 21.61 18.18
CA PHE A 283 36.49 20.29 18.37
C PHE A 283 37.29 19.16 17.72
N GLN A 284 38.55 19.43 17.36
CA GLN A 284 39.48 18.45 16.75
C GLN A 284 39.01 17.95 15.37
N VAL A 285 38.21 18.72 14.66
CA VAL A 285 37.80 18.41 13.28
C VAL A 285 38.94 18.85 12.35
N PRO A 286 39.60 17.95 11.63
CA PRO A 286 40.69 18.30 10.72
C PRO A 286 40.15 18.84 9.38
N GLY A 287 40.97 19.62 8.68
CA GLY A 287 40.66 20.06 7.31
C GLY A 287 39.40 20.92 7.19
N THR A 288 39.16 21.80 8.15
CA THR A 288 37.99 22.68 8.15
C THR A 288 38.06 23.72 7.03
N LEU A 289 36.90 24.12 6.49
CA LEU A 289 36.78 25.22 5.54
C LEU A 289 37.26 26.52 6.22
N ALA A 290 38.29 27.17 5.63
CA ALA A 290 39.01 28.26 6.30
C ALA A 290 38.17 29.56 6.44
N ASP A 291 37.30 29.81 5.46
CA ASP A 291 36.53 31.07 5.36
C ASP A 291 35.14 30.76 4.73
N PRO A 292 34.18 30.26 5.53
CA PRO A 292 32.85 29.93 5.05
C PRO A 292 32.00 31.20 4.86
N ARG A 293 31.55 31.44 3.65
CA ARG A 293 30.55 32.47 3.33
C ARG A 293 29.16 31.87 3.30
N LEU A 294 28.21 32.51 3.98
CA LEU A 294 26.82 32.11 4.03
C LEU A 294 25.96 33.03 3.17
N GLU A 295 25.28 32.44 2.18
CA GLU A 295 24.35 33.16 1.31
C GLU A 295 22.95 32.58 1.48
N LEU A 296 21.94 33.42 1.75
CA LEU A 296 20.55 33.00 1.93
C LEU A 296 19.72 33.44 0.72
N TYR A 297 18.96 32.48 0.16
CA TYR A 297 18.12 32.67 -1.01
C TYR A 297 16.66 32.36 -0.73
N SER A 298 15.77 33.10 -1.42
CA SER A 298 14.35 32.77 -1.58
C SER A 298 14.07 32.56 -3.06
N GLY A 299 13.87 31.29 -3.49
CA GLY A 299 13.92 30.94 -4.90
C GLY A 299 15.27 31.35 -5.53
N PRO A 300 15.27 32.08 -6.66
CA PRO A 300 16.52 32.52 -7.29
C PRO A 300 17.12 33.79 -6.68
N ALA A 301 16.39 34.48 -5.81
CA ALA A 301 16.82 35.77 -5.27
C ALA A 301 17.64 35.59 -3.98
N LYS A 302 18.86 36.14 -3.98
CA LYS A 302 19.67 36.28 -2.75
C LYS A 302 19.02 37.32 -1.86
N VAL A 303 18.61 36.95 -0.65
CA VAL A 303 17.89 37.81 0.31
C VAL A 303 18.75 38.26 1.47
N ASN A 304 19.83 37.55 1.78
CA ASN A 304 20.79 37.94 2.81
C ASN A 304 22.14 37.23 2.58
N GLU A 305 23.22 37.75 3.19
CA GLU A 305 24.53 37.12 3.20
C GLU A 305 25.36 37.53 4.41
N ASN A 306 26.35 36.73 4.78
CA ASN A 306 27.35 37.03 5.77
C ASN A 306 28.60 36.16 5.52
N ASP A 307 29.80 36.74 5.72
CA ASP A 307 31.07 36.01 5.66
C ASP A 307 31.86 36.04 6.97
N ASN A 308 31.52 36.96 7.88
CA ASN A 308 32.14 37.05 9.21
C ASN A 308 31.07 37.36 10.25
N TRP A 309 30.94 36.50 11.24
CA TRP A 309 29.92 36.67 12.28
C TRP A 309 30.16 37.91 13.16
N ALA A 310 29.09 38.58 13.56
CA ALA A 310 29.16 39.74 14.47
C ALA A 310 29.08 39.28 15.95
N PRO A 311 29.97 39.75 16.84
CA PRO A 311 29.93 39.42 18.28
C PRO A 311 28.59 39.70 18.96
N ALA A 312 27.81 40.63 18.44
CA ALA A 312 26.45 40.94 18.91
C ALA A 312 25.47 39.73 18.78
N LEU A 313 25.79 38.70 17.99
CA LEU A 313 24.99 37.49 17.88
C LEU A 313 25.27 36.46 19.00
N ALA A 314 26.34 36.62 19.81
CA ALA A 314 26.69 35.67 20.85
C ALA A 314 25.54 35.37 21.85
N PRO A 315 24.72 36.35 22.31
CA PRO A 315 23.55 36.07 23.15
C PRO A 315 22.50 35.19 22.44
N VAL A 316 22.32 35.34 21.13
CA VAL A 316 21.38 34.52 20.34
C VAL A 316 21.86 33.07 20.30
N PHE A 317 23.19 32.84 20.16
CA PHE A 317 23.73 31.46 20.20
C PHE A 317 23.36 30.76 21.51
N GLY A 318 23.59 31.45 22.66
CA GLY A 318 23.25 30.90 23.97
C GLY A 318 21.75 30.65 24.15
N SER A 319 20.88 31.51 23.61
CA SER A 319 19.42 31.35 23.73
C SER A 319 18.85 30.12 22.98
N VAL A 320 19.52 29.67 21.94
CA VAL A 320 19.12 28.50 21.13
C VAL A 320 19.94 27.23 21.42
N GLY A 321 20.85 27.29 22.42
CA GLY A 321 21.73 26.18 22.77
C GLY A 321 22.85 25.89 21.74
N ALA A 322 23.15 26.88 20.89
CA ALA A 322 24.25 26.76 19.94
C ALA A 322 25.59 27.04 20.65
N PHE A 323 26.63 26.28 20.33
CA PHE A 323 27.95 26.50 20.89
C PHE A 323 28.53 27.87 20.44
N PRO A 324 29.40 28.52 21.27
CA PRO A 324 30.00 29.79 20.90
C PRO A 324 30.97 29.63 19.72
N LEU A 325 31.00 30.61 18.84
CA LEU A 325 32.03 30.73 17.81
C LEU A 325 33.30 31.36 18.39
N THR A 326 34.46 30.98 17.86
CA THR A 326 35.75 31.55 18.26
C THR A 326 35.78 33.07 17.98
N PRO A 327 36.02 33.93 18.97
CA PRO A 327 36.09 35.33 18.72
C PRO A 327 37.08 35.71 17.63
N GLY A 328 36.61 36.50 16.64
CA GLY A 328 37.44 36.93 15.50
C GLY A 328 37.68 35.84 14.44
N SER A 329 37.01 34.68 14.53
CA SER A 329 37.06 33.69 13.45
C SER A 329 36.32 34.14 12.21
N SER A 330 36.68 33.62 11.07
CA SER A 330 36.00 33.82 9.80
C SER A 330 34.74 32.92 9.63
N ASP A 331 34.16 32.42 10.72
CA ASP A 331 32.87 31.75 10.65
C ASP A 331 31.75 32.73 10.25
N ALA A 332 30.74 32.29 9.55
CA ALA A 332 29.61 33.13 9.17
C ALA A 332 28.37 32.88 10.03
N ALA A 333 27.66 33.93 10.38
CA ALA A 333 26.37 33.82 11.06
C ALA A 333 25.47 35.02 10.78
N LEU A 334 24.17 34.77 10.61
CA LEU A 334 23.14 35.80 10.45
C LEU A 334 21.80 35.36 11.07
N VAL A 335 20.98 36.30 11.47
CA VAL A 335 19.58 36.10 11.84
C VAL A 335 18.70 36.72 10.75
N ALA A 336 17.79 35.92 10.20
CA ALA A 336 16.87 36.38 9.17
C ALA A 336 15.41 36.19 9.59
N PRO A 337 14.53 37.18 9.44
CA PRO A 337 13.09 37.02 9.53
C PRO A 337 12.59 36.35 8.24
N LEU A 338 12.09 35.12 8.36
CA LEU A 338 11.59 34.34 7.25
C LEU A 338 10.05 34.27 7.27
N ALA A 339 9.40 34.66 6.19
CA ALA A 339 7.99 34.43 5.97
C ALA A 339 7.74 32.92 5.69
N PRO A 340 6.48 32.43 5.76
CA PRO A 340 6.18 31.09 5.28
C PRO A 340 6.67 30.88 3.85
N GLY A 341 7.41 29.79 3.61
CA GLY A 341 8.01 29.48 2.31
C GLY A 341 9.29 28.67 2.44
N ALA A 342 9.91 28.38 1.30
CA ALA A 342 11.17 27.65 1.18
C ALA A 342 12.34 28.64 0.97
N PHE A 343 13.43 28.37 1.67
CA PHE A 343 14.68 29.14 1.60
C PHE A 343 15.86 28.20 1.43
N THR A 344 16.96 28.72 0.86
CA THR A 344 18.19 27.95 0.69
C THR A 344 19.35 28.72 1.30
N ALA A 345 20.05 28.12 2.25
CA ALA A 345 21.35 28.57 2.71
C ALA A 345 22.43 27.90 1.86
N GLN A 346 23.28 28.69 1.23
CA GLN A 346 24.36 28.21 0.38
C GLN A 346 25.71 28.59 0.98
N VAL A 347 26.65 27.65 0.96
CA VAL A 347 28.03 27.89 1.37
C VAL A 347 28.95 27.48 0.21
N PRO A 348 29.46 28.46 -0.55
CA PRO A 348 30.44 28.17 -1.61
C PRO A 348 31.79 27.80 -1.00
N GLY A 349 32.32 26.65 -1.40
CA GLY A 349 33.61 26.12 -0.95
C GLY A 349 34.75 26.49 -1.87
N ALA A 350 35.25 27.71 -1.83
CA ALA A 350 36.32 28.16 -2.71
C ALA A 350 37.56 27.27 -2.60
N THR A 351 37.97 26.89 -1.39
CA THR A 351 39.16 26.07 -1.10
C THR A 351 38.82 24.62 -0.76
N GLY A 352 37.53 24.31 -0.50
CA GLY A 352 37.11 23.04 0.06
C GLY A 352 37.41 22.91 1.57
N GLY A 353 36.86 21.88 2.22
CA GLY A 353 37.07 21.58 3.63
C GLY A 353 35.78 21.23 4.38
N VAL A 354 35.93 20.81 5.61
CA VAL A 354 34.81 20.45 6.47
C VAL A 354 34.06 21.70 6.93
N VAL A 355 32.76 21.74 6.69
CA VAL A 355 31.88 22.82 7.11
C VAL A 355 30.65 22.26 7.82
N LEU A 356 30.18 22.98 8.83
CA LEU A 356 28.92 22.72 9.52
C LEU A 356 27.97 23.90 9.24
N VAL A 357 26.84 23.63 8.62
CA VAL A 357 25.77 24.62 8.42
C VAL A 357 24.63 24.30 9.39
N GLU A 358 24.15 25.32 10.10
CA GLU A 358 23.10 25.18 11.10
C GLU A 358 22.01 26.20 10.88
N ALA A 359 20.77 25.80 11.17
CA ALA A 359 19.59 26.65 11.23
C ALA A 359 18.86 26.42 12.56
N TYR A 360 18.64 27.49 13.33
CA TYR A 360 17.93 27.46 14.62
C TYR A 360 16.70 28.33 14.57
N ASP A 361 15.57 27.80 15.02
CA ASP A 361 14.40 28.63 15.36
C ASP A 361 14.73 29.44 16.63
N THR A 362 14.83 30.74 16.50
CA THR A 362 15.15 31.63 17.65
C THR A 362 13.91 32.00 18.48
N VAL A 363 12.71 31.57 18.07
CA VAL A 363 11.44 31.86 18.73
C VAL A 363 10.77 30.54 19.15
N PRO A 364 10.91 30.10 20.39
CA PRO A 364 10.43 28.77 20.82
C PRO A 364 8.90 28.65 20.89
N THR A 365 8.17 29.77 20.78
CA THR A 365 6.70 29.83 20.90
C THR A 365 6.04 30.44 19.66
N GLY A 366 4.72 30.34 19.55
CA GLY A 366 3.93 30.89 18.44
C GLY A 366 3.64 29.88 17.34
N ALA A 367 2.83 30.29 16.36
CA ALA A 367 2.30 29.39 15.31
C ALA A 367 3.34 28.97 14.27
N GLY A 368 4.22 29.90 13.84
CA GLY A 368 5.24 29.60 12.83
C GLY A 368 6.23 28.53 13.30
N ARG A 369 6.81 27.75 12.37
CA ARG A 369 7.74 26.65 12.66
C ARG A 369 8.64 26.30 11.48
N LEU A 370 9.79 25.72 11.79
CA LEU A 370 10.60 25.00 10.81
C LEU A 370 9.94 23.65 10.52
N VAL A 371 9.64 23.37 9.26
CA VAL A 371 8.90 22.15 8.89
C VAL A 371 9.70 21.20 8.01
N ASN A 372 10.80 21.66 7.41
CA ASN A 372 11.69 20.86 6.60
C ASN A 372 13.11 21.37 6.67
N VAL A 373 14.05 20.43 6.65
CA VAL A 373 15.43 20.65 6.23
C VAL A 373 15.78 19.66 5.14
N SER A 374 16.58 20.11 4.19
CA SER A 374 17.18 19.26 3.18
C SER A 374 18.63 19.66 2.94
N ALA A 375 19.48 18.68 2.62
CA ALA A 375 20.85 18.97 2.22
C ALA A 375 21.31 17.95 1.20
N ARG A 376 21.95 18.47 0.12
CA ARG A 376 22.55 17.64 -0.90
C ARG A 376 24.05 17.77 -0.87
N ASN A 377 24.74 16.65 -0.82
CA ASN A 377 26.17 16.57 -1.02
C ASN A 377 26.61 15.15 -1.41
N ARG A 378 27.88 15.03 -1.78
CA ARG A 378 28.51 13.75 -2.04
C ARG A 378 28.68 12.95 -0.75
N VAL A 379 28.30 11.69 -0.77
CA VAL A 379 28.61 10.68 0.24
C VAL A 379 29.87 9.94 -0.19
N GLY A 380 30.88 9.93 0.67
CA GLY A 380 32.12 9.20 0.50
C GLY A 380 32.14 7.86 1.25
N THR A 381 33.31 7.39 1.61
CA THR A 381 33.53 6.15 2.36
C THR A 381 34.06 6.44 3.78
N GLY A 382 33.93 5.47 4.68
CA GLY A 382 34.38 5.62 6.08
C GLY A 382 33.58 6.70 6.81
N ASP A 383 34.29 7.74 7.30
CA ASP A 383 33.68 8.85 8.05
C ASP A 383 33.22 10.02 7.15
N ASP A 384 33.46 9.92 5.83
CA ASP A 384 33.01 10.93 4.85
C ASP A 384 31.53 10.72 4.48
N LEU A 385 30.67 10.91 5.46
CA LEU A 385 29.22 10.71 5.37
C LEU A 385 28.51 12.05 5.19
N LEU A 386 27.30 12.00 4.61
CA LEU A 386 26.36 13.11 4.72
C LEU A 386 25.60 12.97 6.04
N ILE A 387 25.82 13.93 6.96
CA ILE A 387 25.24 13.90 8.31
C ILE A 387 24.30 15.11 8.46
N ALA A 388 23.03 14.85 8.74
CA ALA A 388 22.06 15.84 9.10
C ALA A 388 21.67 15.70 10.59
N GLY A 389 21.99 16.71 11.42
CA GLY A 389 21.54 16.79 12.80
C GLY A 389 20.20 17.48 12.91
N PHE A 390 19.37 17.09 13.86
CA PHE A 390 18.12 17.78 14.17
C PHE A 390 17.75 17.65 15.64
N THR A 391 17.06 18.68 16.17
CA THR A 391 16.57 18.68 17.53
C THR A 391 15.07 18.83 17.58
N ILE A 392 14.43 17.97 18.35
CA ILE A 392 13.00 18.03 18.66
C ILE A 392 12.83 18.68 20.03
N SER A 393 12.08 19.76 20.10
CA SER A 393 11.69 20.45 21.32
C SER A 393 10.18 20.33 21.57
N GLY A 394 9.73 20.62 22.81
CA GLY A 394 8.33 20.53 23.20
C GLY A 394 8.00 19.27 23.98
N THR A 395 6.76 18.76 23.87
CA THR A 395 6.27 17.63 24.66
C THR A 395 5.66 16.54 23.78
N GLY A 396 5.89 15.28 24.17
CA GLY A 396 5.45 14.10 23.43
C GLY A 396 6.26 13.86 22.16
N ASN A 397 6.05 12.72 21.54
CA ASN A 397 6.80 12.31 20.36
C ASN A 397 6.43 13.13 19.13
N LYS A 398 7.41 13.47 18.30
CA LYS A 398 7.22 14.17 17.03
C LYS A 398 7.24 13.18 15.86
N PRO A 399 6.16 13.11 15.07
CA PRO A 399 6.17 12.36 13.80
C PRO A 399 7.07 13.08 12.78
N LEU A 400 7.93 12.31 12.12
CA LEU A 400 8.87 12.78 11.10
C LEU A 400 8.88 11.84 9.91
N LEU A 401 8.96 12.42 8.72
CA LEU A 401 9.41 11.74 7.52
C LEU A 401 10.87 12.07 7.28
N ILE A 402 11.74 11.08 7.19
CA ILE A 402 13.17 11.26 6.90
C ILE A 402 13.50 10.47 5.64
N ARG A 403 14.18 11.09 4.68
CA ARG A 403 14.53 10.47 3.40
C ARG A 403 16.02 10.60 3.12
N ALA A 404 16.59 9.57 2.51
CA ALA A 404 17.91 9.61 1.88
C ALA A 404 17.73 9.24 0.40
N VAL A 405 17.86 10.24 -0.46
CA VAL A 405 17.58 10.11 -1.89
C VAL A 405 18.87 10.09 -2.67
N GLY A 406 19.05 9.08 -3.49
CA GLY A 406 20.19 8.91 -4.39
C GLY A 406 19.71 8.67 -5.83
N PRO A 407 19.22 7.46 -6.16
CA PRO A 407 18.84 7.10 -7.54
C PRO A 407 17.83 8.05 -8.18
N THR A 408 16.80 8.48 -7.43
CA THR A 408 15.75 9.37 -7.94
C THR A 408 16.30 10.75 -8.34
N LEU A 409 17.43 11.21 -7.78
CA LEU A 409 18.05 12.49 -8.15
C LEU A 409 18.47 12.56 -9.62
N ALA A 410 18.74 11.42 -10.26
CA ALA A 410 19.08 11.38 -11.69
C ALA A 410 17.95 11.95 -12.56
N ALA A 411 16.68 11.80 -12.15
CA ALA A 411 15.53 12.38 -12.86
C ALA A 411 15.52 13.92 -12.82
N PHE A 412 16.27 14.52 -11.88
CA PHE A 412 16.44 15.98 -11.75
C PHE A 412 17.78 16.47 -12.36
N GLY A 413 18.47 15.63 -13.16
CA GLY A 413 19.71 15.99 -13.83
C GLY A 413 20.95 15.96 -12.93
N VAL A 414 20.87 15.37 -11.74
CA VAL A 414 22.04 15.20 -10.86
C VAL A 414 22.86 13.99 -11.34
N GLY A 415 24.12 14.23 -11.74
CA GLY A 415 25.03 13.18 -12.15
C GLY A 415 25.76 12.53 -10.96
N GLY A 416 26.19 11.26 -11.12
CA GLY A 416 26.98 10.55 -10.10
C GLY A 416 26.23 10.32 -8.80
N THR A 417 24.93 10.05 -8.86
CA THR A 417 24.08 9.81 -7.69
C THR A 417 24.49 8.54 -6.93
N LEU A 418 24.32 8.53 -5.61
CA LEU A 418 24.51 7.35 -4.76
C LEU A 418 23.51 6.27 -5.17
N ALA A 419 23.99 5.09 -5.56
CA ALA A 419 23.16 4.03 -6.15
C ALA A 419 22.22 3.35 -5.13
N ASP A 420 22.64 3.26 -3.88
CA ASP A 420 21.93 2.53 -2.81
C ASP A 420 22.16 3.23 -1.46
N PRO A 421 21.42 4.34 -1.18
CA PRO A 421 21.57 5.08 0.07
C PRO A 421 20.97 4.32 1.25
N LYS A 422 21.73 4.15 2.31
CA LYS A 422 21.29 3.67 3.61
C LYS A 422 21.15 4.85 4.56
N LEU A 423 19.97 4.97 5.18
CA LEU A 423 19.63 5.97 6.18
C LEU A 423 19.67 5.35 7.57
N GLU A 424 20.46 5.90 8.47
CA GLU A 424 20.56 5.48 9.87
C GLU A 424 20.30 6.67 10.79
N ILE A 425 19.45 6.49 11.82
CA ILE A 425 19.12 7.52 12.80
C ILE A 425 19.76 7.15 14.14
N TYR A 426 20.49 8.11 14.72
CA TYR A 426 21.16 7.98 15.99
C TYR A 426 20.66 9.03 16.99
N ASN A 427 20.58 8.67 18.27
CA ASN A 427 20.31 9.62 19.36
C ASN A 427 21.59 10.35 19.80
N ALA A 428 21.45 11.31 20.72
CA ALA A 428 22.56 12.11 21.24
C ALA A 428 23.65 11.29 21.96
N GLN A 429 23.35 10.07 22.40
CA GLN A 429 24.30 9.15 23.06
C GLN A 429 25.01 8.25 22.06
N GLY A 430 24.77 8.42 20.75
CA GLY A 430 25.36 7.60 19.70
C GLY A 430 24.68 6.23 19.53
N GLY A 431 23.56 5.99 20.22
CA GLY A 431 22.77 4.78 20.04
C GLY A 431 21.95 4.85 18.76
N LYS A 432 22.04 3.80 17.92
CA LYS A 432 21.20 3.69 16.70
C LYS A 432 19.76 3.44 17.12
N VAL A 433 18.84 4.32 16.64
CA VAL A 433 17.40 4.27 16.93
C VAL A 433 16.66 3.44 15.89
N THR A 434 16.96 3.67 14.61
CA THR A 434 16.30 3.01 13.48
C THR A 434 17.11 3.19 12.21
N GLU A 435 16.81 2.40 11.19
CA GLU A 435 17.43 2.50 9.87
C GLU A 435 16.48 2.09 8.75
N ASN A 436 16.78 2.48 7.53
CA ASN A 436 16.10 2.05 6.30
C ASN A 436 17.06 2.16 5.12
N ASP A 437 16.96 1.22 4.16
CA ASP A 437 17.76 1.21 2.92
C ASP A 437 16.89 1.11 1.65
N THR A 438 15.57 0.95 1.82
CA THR A 438 14.63 0.87 0.70
C THR A 438 13.27 1.40 1.15
N TRP A 439 12.75 2.41 0.45
CA TRP A 439 11.48 3.03 0.80
C TRP A 439 10.27 2.13 0.51
N ALA A 440 9.26 2.19 1.37
CA ALA A 440 8.01 1.46 1.18
C ALA A 440 7.03 2.29 0.32
N PRO A 441 6.42 1.73 -0.76
CA PRO A 441 5.48 2.47 -1.62
C PRO A 441 4.28 3.09 -0.89
N GLY A 442 3.87 2.54 0.25
CA GLY A 442 2.84 3.10 1.12
C GLY A 442 3.15 4.50 1.67
N LEU A 443 4.41 4.96 1.62
CA LEU A 443 4.80 6.31 2.04
C LEU A 443 4.51 7.40 1.00
N ALA A 444 4.07 7.06 -0.22
CA ALA A 444 3.83 8.02 -1.28
C ALA A 444 2.78 9.10 -0.89
N THR A 445 1.74 8.72 -0.16
CA THR A 445 0.74 9.67 0.36
C THR A 445 1.33 10.61 1.42
N THR A 446 2.23 10.09 2.26
CA THR A 446 2.97 10.91 3.24
C THR A 446 3.89 11.90 2.54
N PHE A 447 4.58 11.51 1.45
CA PHE A 447 5.40 12.44 0.65
C PHE A 447 4.56 13.61 0.14
N ALA A 448 3.40 13.31 -0.46
CA ALA A 448 2.49 14.34 -0.98
C ALA A 448 1.99 15.30 0.13
N SER A 449 1.70 14.78 1.34
CA SER A 449 1.19 15.57 2.45
C SER A 449 2.17 16.63 2.98
N VAL A 450 3.48 16.43 2.76
CA VAL A 450 4.54 17.37 3.18
C VAL A 450 5.18 18.11 1.99
N GLY A 451 4.64 17.94 0.79
CA GLY A 451 5.18 18.57 -0.42
C GLY A 451 6.51 17.97 -0.89
N ALA A 452 6.86 16.78 -0.44
CA ALA A 452 8.05 16.07 -0.91
C ALA A 452 7.80 15.46 -2.29
N PHE A 453 8.79 15.52 -3.18
CA PHE A 453 8.68 14.91 -4.50
C PHE A 453 8.59 13.37 -4.41
N THR A 454 7.97 12.77 -5.42
CA THR A 454 7.80 11.31 -5.51
C THR A 454 9.13 10.63 -5.78
N LEU A 455 9.44 9.56 -5.06
CA LEU A 455 10.56 8.69 -5.38
C LEU A 455 10.21 7.77 -6.56
N SER A 456 11.22 7.42 -7.35
CA SER A 456 11.04 6.53 -8.50
C SER A 456 10.59 5.14 -8.03
N ALA A 457 9.54 4.59 -8.66
CA ALA A 457 9.03 3.28 -8.30
C ALA A 457 10.10 2.19 -8.42
N GLY A 458 10.27 1.39 -7.36
CA GLY A 458 11.29 0.34 -7.31
C GLY A 458 12.73 0.85 -7.17
N SER A 459 12.95 2.16 -6.94
CA SER A 459 14.28 2.69 -6.63
C SER A 459 14.76 2.22 -5.25
N ARG A 460 16.07 2.24 -5.07
CA ARG A 460 16.73 1.95 -3.79
C ARG A 460 16.89 3.19 -2.90
N ASP A 461 16.16 4.25 -3.18
CA ASP A 461 16.11 5.38 -2.25
C ASP A 461 15.59 4.92 -0.88
N ALA A 462 16.08 5.52 0.21
CA ALA A 462 15.60 5.20 1.55
C ALA A 462 14.60 6.24 2.05
N ALA A 463 13.55 5.80 2.73
CA ALA A 463 12.61 6.67 3.42
C ALA A 463 12.03 5.99 4.67
N LEU A 464 11.90 6.78 5.74
CA LEU A 464 11.50 6.33 7.05
C LEU A 464 10.44 7.26 7.62
N LEU A 465 9.30 6.71 8.00
CA LEU A 465 8.31 7.35 8.83
C LEU A 465 8.52 6.91 10.28
N THR A 466 8.82 7.86 11.17
CA THR A 466 9.15 7.57 12.57
C THR A 466 8.52 8.58 13.52
N SER A 467 8.48 8.26 14.81
CA SER A 467 7.99 9.15 15.86
C SER A 467 9.00 9.15 17.01
N LEU A 468 9.66 10.29 17.20
CA LEU A 468 10.78 10.42 18.14
C LEU A 468 10.42 11.35 19.30
N PRO A 469 10.83 11.05 20.55
CA PRO A 469 10.67 11.94 21.69
C PRO A 469 11.53 13.20 21.54
N PRO A 470 11.27 14.27 22.33
CA PRO A 470 12.15 15.41 22.42
C PRO A 470 13.60 15.02 22.72
N GLY A 471 14.53 15.62 21.98
CA GLY A 471 15.96 15.31 22.04
C GLY A 471 16.68 15.67 20.75
N SER A 472 18.01 15.44 20.73
CA SER A 472 18.86 15.67 19.56
C SER A 472 19.19 14.34 18.88
N TYR A 473 19.18 14.37 17.55
CA TYR A 473 19.37 13.19 16.69
C TYR A 473 20.28 13.52 15.52
N THR A 474 20.86 12.47 14.91
CA THR A 474 21.56 12.55 13.65
C THR A 474 21.00 11.55 12.66
N ALA A 475 20.74 12.00 11.43
CA ALA A 475 20.52 11.15 10.27
C ALA A 475 21.83 11.03 9.50
N GLN A 476 22.34 9.82 9.36
CA GLN A 476 23.58 9.51 8.65
C GLN A 476 23.24 8.77 7.36
N ILE A 477 23.81 9.22 6.26
CA ILE A 477 23.60 8.61 4.94
C ILE A 477 24.93 8.04 4.47
N ARG A 478 24.90 6.75 4.10
CA ARG A 478 26.03 6.01 3.48
C ARG A 478 25.55 5.15 2.31
N GLY A 479 26.42 4.65 1.50
CA GLY A 479 26.11 3.59 0.55
C GLY A 479 25.94 2.24 1.26
N SER A 480 24.85 1.52 1.01
CA SER A 480 24.59 0.18 1.59
C SER A 480 25.69 -0.82 1.23
N ASP A 481 26.28 -0.70 0.06
CA ASP A 481 27.34 -1.54 -0.50
C ASP A 481 28.76 -0.94 -0.34
N GLY A 482 28.89 0.18 0.42
CA GLY A 482 30.12 0.98 0.48
C GLY A 482 30.31 1.89 -0.74
N GLY A 483 29.29 2.02 -1.60
CA GLY A 483 29.28 2.91 -2.75
C GLY A 483 29.35 4.39 -2.34
N THR A 484 29.73 5.25 -3.31
CA THR A 484 29.84 6.70 -3.15
C THR A 484 29.04 7.43 -4.20
N GLY A 485 28.58 8.65 -3.92
CA GLY A 485 27.83 9.44 -4.88
C GLY A 485 27.04 10.59 -4.26
N GLU A 486 26.38 11.38 -5.11
CA GLU A 486 25.51 12.47 -4.68
C GLU A 486 24.25 11.90 -3.99
N ALA A 487 23.95 12.41 -2.79
CA ALA A 487 22.74 12.08 -2.07
C ALA A 487 22.09 13.34 -1.48
N LEU A 488 20.76 13.28 -1.32
CA LEU A 488 19.95 14.29 -0.66
C LEU A 488 19.37 13.68 0.62
N VAL A 489 19.61 14.31 1.76
CA VAL A 489 18.90 14.02 3.00
C VAL A 489 17.77 15.04 3.17
N GLU A 490 16.62 14.58 3.60
CA GLU A 490 15.47 15.44 3.90
C GLU A 490 14.80 14.98 5.19
N ILE A 491 14.45 15.95 6.03
CA ILE A 491 13.73 15.74 7.29
C ILE A 491 12.48 16.63 7.26
N TYR A 492 11.31 16.03 7.32
CA TYR A 492 10.03 16.72 7.33
C TYR A 492 9.31 16.52 8.65
N GLU A 493 8.80 17.61 9.19
CA GLU A 493 7.88 17.61 10.32
C GLU A 493 6.47 17.23 9.84
N LEU A 494 5.87 16.17 10.41
CA LEU A 494 4.50 15.77 10.16
C LEU A 494 3.57 16.36 11.23
N ARG A 495 2.34 16.70 10.83
CA ARG A 495 1.36 17.41 11.66
C ARG A 495 0.13 16.57 11.93
#